data_65e7f273f7972c8407357ca2a89f5988
#
_entry.id   65e7f273f7972c8407357ca2a89f5988
#
_cell.length_a   1.000
_cell.length_b   1.000
_cell.length_c   1.000
_cell.angle_alpha   90.00
_cell.angle_beta   90.00
_cell.angle_gamma   90.00
#
_symmetry.space_group_name_H-M   'P 1'
#
loop_
_entity.id
_entity.type
_entity.pdbx_description
1 polymer ?
#
loop_
_entity_poly.entity_id
_entity_poly.type
_entity_poly.pdbx_seq_one_letter_code
_entity_poly.pdbx_strand_id
1 'polypeptide(L)'
;MRGVVKLKAFDVDLLHVERLSTGVEGLDALLEGGIPRGFFVAVTGEPGTGKTILCISFIAKGVEEGDRCIYVTTEESRSSIMTQALQFGIDLEKAVEEKKLVIIDALMGGDERWSM
;
A
#
# COMPACT_ATOMS: atom_id res chain seq x y z
N MET A 1 -5.13 19.24 -6.02
CA MET A 1 -5.24 19.17 -4.58
C MET A 1 -5.60 20.46 -3.94
N ARG A 2 -6.83 20.51 -3.57
CA ARG A 2 -7.34 21.73 -2.98
C ARG A 2 -6.73 22.03 -1.65
N GLY A 3 -6.57 20.99 -0.82
CA GLY A 3 -6.09 21.22 0.52
C GLY A 3 -4.71 21.85 0.58
N VAL A 4 -3.86 21.44 -0.34
CA VAL A 4 -2.50 21.96 -0.35
C VAL A 4 -2.48 23.45 -0.60
N VAL A 5 -3.35 23.90 -1.48
CA VAL A 5 -3.36 25.31 -1.84
C VAL A 5 -3.64 26.18 -0.63
N LYS A 6 -4.42 25.66 0.32
CA LYS A 6 -4.79 26.45 1.47
C LYS A 6 -3.74 26.57 2.53
N LEU A 7 -2.65 25.84 2.40
CA LEU A 7 -1.62 25.84 3.42
C LEU A 7 -0.79 27.10 3.43
N LYS A 8 -0.75 27.79 2.29
CA LYS A 8 -0.13 29.06 2.28
C LYS A 8 1.27 29.16 2.77
N ALA A 9 1.76 30.33 2.80
CA ALA A 9 3.15 30.59 3.07
C ALA A 9 3.54 30.31 4.51
N PHE A 10 2.66 30.55 5.43
CA PHE A 10 3.05 30.36 6.82
C PHE A 10 3.14 28.90 7.21
N ASP A 11 2.74 28.01 6.32
CA ASP A 11 2.85 26.58 6.54
C ASP A 11 3.90 25.98 5.64
N VAL A 12 5.00 26.68 5.51
CA VAL A 12 6.07 26.25 4.61
C VAL A 12 6.52 24.82 4.90
N ASP A 13 6.58 24.45 6.17
CA ASP A 13 7.01 23.10 6.50
C ASP A 13 6.06 22.05 5.97
N LEU A 14 4.80 22.37 5.83
CA LEU A 14 3.85 21.43 5.29
C LEU A 14 4.02 21.20 3.79
N LEU A 15 4.70 22.11 3.13
CA LEU A 15 4.99 21.93 1.71
C LEU A 15 6.05 20.88 1.49
N HIS A 16 6.78 20.55 2.54
CA HIS A 16 7.83 19.55 2.44
C HIS A 16 7.39 18.24 3.10
N VAL A 17 6.11 17.96 3.03
CA VAL A 17 5.58 16.73 3.59
C VAL A 17 6.18 15.54 2.87
N GLU A 18 6.63 14.58 3.65
CA GLU A 18 7.13 13.35 3.10
C GLU A 18 5.99 12.57 2.49
N ARG A 19 6.22 12.03 1.29
CA ARG A 19 5.19 11.30 0.58
C ARG A 19 5.64 9.89 0.30
N LEU A 20 4.68 8.99 0.31
CA LEU A 20 4.92 7.58 0.05
C LEU A 20 4.44 7.27 -1.36
N SER A 21 5.32 6.72 -2.16
CA SER A 21 4.96 6.34 -3.52
C SER A 21 3.90 5.24 -3.50
N THR A 22 2.94 5.33 -4.40
CA THR A 22 1.95 4.27 -4.55
C THR A 22 2.50 3.08 -5.33
N GLY A 23 3.68 3.24 -5.95
CA GLY A 23 4.19 2.21 -6.84
C GLY A 23 3.64 2.31 -8.24
N VAL A 24 2.73 3.24 -8.48
CA VAL A 24 2.16 3.48 -9.80
C VAL A 24 2.57 4.87 -10.21
N GLU A 25 3.45 4.94 -11.20
CA GLU A 25 4.07 6.20 -11.56
C GLU A 25 3.08 7.27 -11.95
N GLY A 26 2.11 6.92 -12.77
CA GLY A 26 1.13 7.90 -13.21
C GLY A 26 0.27 8.41 -12.07
N LEU A 27 -0.04 7.55 -11.12
CA LEU A 27 -0.82 7.97 -9.97
C LEU A 27 0.01 8.86 -9.06
N ASP A 28 1.28 8.51 -8.87
CA ASP A 28 2.15 9.35 -8.06
C ASP A 28 2.25 10.75 -8.62
N ALA A 29 2.30 10.87 -9.94
CA ALA A 29 2.37 12.19 -10.57
C ALA A 29 1.12 13.01 -10.25
N LEU A 30 -0.05 12.36 -10.29
CA LEU A 30 -1.29 13.04 -9.97
C LEU A 30 -1.37 13.43 -8.51
N LEU A 31 -0.72 12.68 -7.65
CA LEU A 31 -0.72 12.93 -6.21
C LEU A 31 0.48 13.77 -5.77
N GLU A 32 1.20 14.34 -6.74
CA GLU A 32 2.33 15.20 -6.43
C GLU A 32 3.42 14.47 -5.65
N GLY A 33 3.63 13.22 -6.01
CA GLY A 33 4.68 12.42 -5.40
C GLY A 33 4.19 11.24 -4.60
N GLY A 34 2.90 11.17 -4.32
CA GLY A 34 2.36 10.05 -3.60
C GLY A 34 1.48 10.49 -2.44
N ILE A 35 1.29 9.56 -1.52
CA ILE A 35 0.41 9.74 -0.37
C ILE A 35 1.21 10.35 0.77
N PRO A 36 0.75 11.46 1.36
CA PRO A 36 1.48 12.04 2.48
C PRO A 36 1.60 11.04 3.63
N ARG A 37 2.77 11.00 4.24
CA ARG A 37 2.99 10.07 5.35
C ARG A 37 2.04 10.40 6.48
N GLY A 38 1.47 9.36 7.06
CA GLY A 38 0.56 9.53 8.17
C GLY A 38 -0.89 9.68 7.78
N PHE A 39 -1.19 9.71 6.49
CA PHE A 39 -2.56 9.85 6.05
C PHE A 39 -3.26 8.50 6.03
N PHE A 40 -4.54 8.53 6.31
CA PHE A 40 -5.42 7.40 6.09
C PHE A 40 -6.11 7.61 4.76
N VAL A 41 -5.98 6.65 3.86
CA VAL A 41 -6.52 6.78 2.51
C VAL A 41 -7.44 5.60 2.24
N ALA A 42 -8.61 5.90 1.71
CA ALA A 42 -9.56 4.86 1.33
C ALA A 42 -9.62 4.78 -0.19
N VAL A 43 -9.48 3.56 -0.70
CA VAL A 43 -9.62 3.29 -2.12
C VAL A 43 -10.86 2.44 -2.29
N THR A 44 -11.84 2.94 -3.01
CA THR A 44 -13.09 2.21 -3.17
C THR A 44 -13.34 1.93 -4.63
N GLY A 45 -14.14 0.92 -4.88
CA GLY A 45 -14.49 0.52 -6.22
C GLY A 45 -15.13 -0.83 -6.16
N GLU A 46 -15.74 -1.23 -7.26
CA GLU A 46 -16.38 -2.53 -7.31
C GLU A 46 -15.35 -3.62 -7.53
N PRO A 47 -15.71 -4.86 -7.22
CA PRO A 47 -14.80 -5.97 -7.45
C PRO A 47 -14.30 -5.97 -8.89
N GLY A 48 -13.04 -6.28 -9.07
CA GLY A 48 -12.46 -6.34 -10.40
C GLY A 48 -11.96 -5.02 -10.94
N THR A 49 -11.92 -3.99 -10.12
CA THR A 49 -11.47 -2.67 -10.58
C THR A 49 -10.00 -2.40 -10.29
N GLY A 50 -9.27 -3.39 -9.83
CA GLY A 50 -7.83 -3.22 -9.64
C GLY A 50 -7.41 -2.74 -8.27
N LYS A 51 -8.33 -2.75 -7.30
CA LYS A 51 -7.97 -2.30 -5.95
C LYS A 51 -6.86 -3.15 -5.34
N THR A 52 -6.94 -4.46 -5.52
CA THR A 52 -5.95 -5.36 -4.96
C THR A 52 -4.58 -5.08 -5.55
N ILE A 53 -4.54 -4.88 -6.86
CA ILE A 53 -3.28 -4.61 -7.52
C ILE A 53 -2.69 -3.30 -7.03
N LEU A 54 -3.52 -2.31 -6.81
CA LEU A 54 -3.04 -1.03 -6.29
C LEU A 54 -2.44 -1.23 -4.90
N CYS A 55 -3.11 -2.01 -4.05
CA CYS A 55 -2.58 -2.28 -2.71
C CYS A 55 -1.28 -3.04 -2.78
N ILE A 56 -1.20 -4.02 -3.68
CA ILE A 56 0.03 -4.78 -3.86
C ILE A 56 1.17 -3.87 -4.32
N SER A 57 0.88 -2.98 -5.25
CA SER A 57 1.90 -2.05 -5.75
C SER A 57 2.40 -1.14 -4.64
N PHE A 58 1.49 -0.65 -3.81
CA PHE A 58 1.86 0.22 -2.72
C PHE A 58 2.76 -0.50 -1.72
N ILE A 59 2.38 -1.73 -1.36
CA ILE A 59 3.15 -2.53 -0.42
C ILE A 59 4.52 -2.86 -1.00
N ALA A 60 4.57 -3.26 -2.26
CA ALA A 60 5.83 -3.61 -2.89
C ALA A 60 6.78 -2.42 -2.93
N LYS A 61 6.23 -1.25 -3.22
CA LYS A 61 7.06 -0.05 -3.28
C LYS A 61 7.57 0.30 -1.89
N GLY A 62 6.72 0.16 -0.87
CA GLY A 62 7.16 0.43 0.49
C GLY A 62 8.29 -0.50 0.92
N VAL A 63 8.17 -1.77 0.62
CA VAL A 63 9.23 -2.73 0.95
C VAL A 63 10.50 -2.37 0.22
N GLU A 64 10.38 -2.01 -1.05
CA GLU A 64 11.54 -1.62 -1.85
C GLU A 64 12.27 -0.43 -1.24
N GLU A 65 11.53 0.48 -0.65
CA GLU A 65 12.12 1.69 -0.08
C GLU A 65 12.53 1.50 1.38
N GLY A 66 12.47 0.29 1.88
CA GLY A 66 12.98 0.01 3.20
C GLY A 66 11.95 0.01 4.31
N ASP A 67 10.68 0.21 3.99
CA ASP A 67 9.64 0.21 5.00
C ASP A 67 9.21 -1.19 5.36
N ARG A 68 8.68 -1.33 6.56
CA ARG A 68 8.03 -2.57 6.96
C ARG A 68 6.56 -2.39 6.76
N CYS A 69 5.90 -3.40 6.19
CA CYS A 69 4.54 -3.26 5.75
C CYS A 69 3.66 -4.37 6.30
N ILE A 70 2.40 -4.06 6.46
CA ILE A 70 1.39 -5.03 6.88
C ILE A 70 0.27 -5.00 5.86
N TYR A 71 -0.08 -6.16 5.34
CA TYR A 71 -1.18 -6.29 4.40
C TYR A 71 -2.27 -7.11 5.08
N VAL A 72 -3.43 -6.52 5.26
CA VAL A 72 -4.58 -7.21 5.84
C VAL A 72 -5.58 -7.44 4.73
N THR A 73 -5.96 -8.70 4.53
CA THR A 73 -6.95 -9.04 3.52
C THR A 73 -8.15 -9.69 4.18
N THR A 74 -9.34 -9.25 3.79
CA THR A 74 -10.57 -9.82 4.30
C THR A 74 -11.40 -10.52 3.23
N GLU A 75 -11.01 -10.34 1.96
CA GLU A 75 -11.80 -10.88 0.86
C GLU A 75 -11.03 -11.90 0.02
N GLU A 76 -9.73 -11.94 0.15
CA GLU A 76 -8.92 -12.84 -0.64
C GLU A 76 -7.93 -13.54 0.28
N SER A 77 -7.57 -14.76 -0.09
CA SER A 77 -6.62 -15.51 0.70
C SER A 77 -5.21 -14.97 0.47
N ARG A 78 -4.33 -15.34 1.40
CA ARG A 78 -2.92 -14.99 1.27
C ARG A 78 -2.34 -15.51 -0.04
N SER A 79 -2.68 -16.76 -0.39
CA SER A 79 -2.13 -17.32 -1.62
C SER A 79 -2.65 -16.61 -2.85
N SER A 80 -3.89 -16.15 -2.82
CA SER A 80 -4.43 -15.37 -3.93
C SER A 80 -3.67 -14.08 -4.11
N ILE A 81 -3.41 -13.37 -3.01
CA ILE A 81 -2.65 -12.12 -3.07
C ILE A 81 -1.26 -12.39 -3.63
N MET A 82 -0.59 -13.43 -3.16
CA MET A 82 0.75 -13.75 -3.63
C MET A 82 0.77 -14.09 -5.11
N THR A 83 -0.24 -14.84 -5.56
CA THR A 83 -0.32 -15.22 -6.97
C THR A 83 -0.53 -13.99 -7.85
N GLN A 84 -1.42 -13.10 -7.44
CA GLN A 84 -1.66 -11.90 -8.22
C GLN A 84 -0.41 -11.03 -8.29
N ALA A 85 0.32 -10.94 -7.19
CA ALA A 85 1.55 -10.17 -7.19
C ALA A 85 2.56 -10.74 -8.17
N LEU A 86 2.68 -12.06 -8.21
CA LEU A 86 3.62 -12.68 -9.14
C LEU A 86 3.27 -12.41 -10.59
N GLN A 87 1.98 -12.29 -10.89
CA GLN A 87 1.57 -11.98 -12.25
C GLN A 87 2.07 -10.62 -12.70
N PHE A 88 2.40 -9.76 -11.75
CA PHE A 88 2.93 -8.44 -12.05
C PHE A 88 4.42 -8.35 -11.74
N GLY A 89 5.07 -9.50 -11.56
CA GLY A 89 6.51 -9.52 -11.32
C GLY A 89 6.91 -9.17 -9.90
N ILE A 90 5.99 -9.24 -8.96
CA ILE A 90 6.25 -8.86 -7.57
C ILE A 90 6.27 -10.11 -6.70
N ASP A 91 7.39 -10.35 -6.03
CA ASP A 91 7.57 -11.52 -5.18
C ASP A 91 7.35 -11.11 -3.73
N LEU A 92 6.12 -11.23 -3.26
CA LEU A 92 5.82 -10.86 -1.88
C LEU A 92 6.33 -11.88 -0.89
N GLU A 93 6.50 -13.13 -1.31
CA GLU A 93 6.97 -14.15 -0.40
C GLU A 93 8.39 -13.83 0.08
N LYS A 94 9.21 -13.31 -0.80
CA LYS A 94 10.55 -12.93 -0.40
C LYS A 94 10.51 -11.85 0.67
N ALA A 95 9.60 -10.88 0.52
CA ALA A 95 9.48 -9.83 1.52
C ALA A 95 9.03 -10.39 2.85
N VAL A 96 8.15 -11.38 2.84
CA VAL A 96 7.71 -12.01 4.08
C VAL A 96 8.87 -12.75 4.74
N GLU A 97 9.67 -13.46 3.94
CA GLU A 97 10.80 -14.19 4.49
C GLU A 97 11.82 -13.26 5.10
N GLU A 98 11.97 -12.08 4.52
CA GLU A 98 12.92 -11.10 5.03
C GLU A 98 12.33 -10.26 6.15
N LYS A 99 11.11 -10.58 6.58
CA LYS A 99 10.44 -9.90 7.69
C LYS A 99 10.17 -8.44 7.41
N LYS A 100 9.99 -8.12 6.15
CA LYS A 100 9.62 -6.77 5.74
C LYS A 100 8.14 -6.63 5.50
N LEU A 101 7.44 -7.76 5.41
CA LEU A 101 6.01 -7.76 5.11
C LEU A 101 5.33 -8.83 5.94
N VAL A 102 4.20 -8.47 6.51
CA VAL A 102 3.32 -9.41 7.22
C VAL A 102 1.99 -9.39 6.48
N ILE A 103 1.49 -10.56 6.14
CA ILE A 103 0.17 -10.67 5.50
C ILE A 103 -0.76 -11.35 6.49
N ILE A 104 -1.81 -10.65 6.85
CA ILE A 104 -2.83 -11.15 7.76
C ILE A 104 -4.05 -11.50 6.94
N ASP A 105 -4.38 -12.80 6.92
CA ASP A 105 -5.49 -13.31 6.14
C ASP A 105 -6.70 -13.48 7.06
N ALA A 106 -7.56 -12.48 7.06
CA ALA A 106 -8.71 -12.47 7.94
C ALA A 106 -9.89 -13.29 7.41
N LEU A 107 -9.72 -13.90 6.24
CA LEU A 107 -10.71 -14.84 5.74
C LEU A 107 -10.73 -16.10 6.57
N MET A 108 -9.57 -16.50 7.05
CA MET A 108 -9.46 -17.72 7.83
C MET A 108 -10.01 -17.45 9.18
N GLY A 109 -10.96 -17.91 9.68
CA GLY A 109 -11.45 -17.64 11.02
C GLY A 109 -10.45 -18.09 12.06
N GLY A 110 -10.74 -17.78 13.28
CA GLY A 110 -9.94 -18.24 14.39
C GLY A 110 -8.63 -17.51 14.55
N ASP A 111 -7.81 -18.07 15.40
CA ASP A 111 -6.59 -17.40 15.80
C ASP A 111 -5.45 -17.57 14.80
N GLU A 112 -5.58 -18.52 13.90
CA GLU A 112 -4.51 -18.78 12.95
C GLU A 112 -4.17 -17.59 12.12
N ARG A 113 -5.15 -16.76 11.82
CA ARG A 113 -4.89 -15.62 10.96
C ARG A 113 -3.96 -14.59 11.61
N TRP A 114 -3.82 -14.69 12.90
CA TRP A 114 -2.97 -13.78 13.64
C TRP A 114 -1.61 -14.38 13.97
N SER A 115 -1.40 -15.62 13.61
CA SER A 115 -0.13 -16.29 13.84
C SER A 115 0.80 -16.00 12.69
N MET A 116 1.92 -15.42 13.00
CA MET A 116 2.88 -15.08 11.95
C MET A 116 4.11 -15.99 11.96
#